data_f1be2ac6baafd17ad0cd1881108cadb6
#
_entry.id   f1be2ac6baafd17ad0cd1881108cadb6
#
_cell.length_a   1.000
_cell.length_b   1.000
_cell.length_c   1.000
_cell.angle_alpha   90.00
_cell.angle_beta   90.00
_cell.angle_gamma   90.00
#
_symmetry.space_group_name_H-M   'P 1'
#
loop_
_entity.id
_entity.type
_entity.pdbx_description
1 polymer ?
#
loop_
_entity_poly.entity_id
_entity_poly.type
_entity_poly.pdbx_seq_one_letter_code
_entity_poly.pdbx_strand_id
1 'polypeptide(L)'
;MIKKTLYFGNPVYLSLRNAQLVIKLPEVVKNDTLPDGFKQQSEVTKPIEDLGVVVLDNKQITITSGVLEALLENNCAIITCDSKSMPVGLMLPLYGNTTQNERFRQQLDASLPLIKQLWQQTVRMKIENQAAVLKKCAGEEVKCMTIWAADVKSGDSDNLEARAAAYYWKNLFKIKGFTRDREGIP
;
A
#
# COMPACT_ATOMS: atom_id res chain seq x y z
N MET A 1 -15.21 -1.34 13.20
CA MET A 1 -14.02 -0.54 13.59
C MET A 1 -13.08 -0.52 12.39
N ILE A 2 -12.53 0.64 12.03
CA ILE A 2 -11.52 0.76 10.95
C ILE A 2 -10.17 0.35 11.57
N LYS A 3 -9.62 -0.77 11.11
CA LYS A 3 -8.32 -1.24 11.57
C LYS A 3 -7.18 -0.39 10.97
N LYS A 4 -6.08 -0.25 11.74
CA LYS A 4 -4.93 0.57 11.38
C LYS A 4 -3.95 -0.19 10.48
N THR A 5 -3.25 0.54 9.63
CA THR A 5 -2.08 0.05 8.89
C THR A 5 -0.81 0.53 9.60
N LEU A 6 0.14 -0.38 9.85
CA LEU A 6 1.48 -0.04 10.30
C LEU A 6 2.48 -0.29 9.18
N TYR A 7 3.36 0.68 8.97
CA TYR A 7 4.45 0.59 7.99
C TYR A 7 5.80 0.72 8.72
N PHE A 8 6.69 -0.24 8.50
CA PHE A 8 8.02 -0.29 9.07
C PHE A 8 9.07 -0.19 7.96
N GLY A 9 9.55 1.03 7.70
CA GLY A 9 10.62 1.33 6.74
C GLY A 9 12.02 1.41 7.36
N ASN A 10 12.13 1.28 8.70
CA ASN A 10 13.38 1.33 9.43
C ASN A 10 13.63 0.02 10.20
N PRO A 11 14.90 -0.25 10.61
CA PRO A 11 15.20 -1.37 11.50
C PRO A 11 14.37 -1.34 12.78
N VAL A 12 13.73 -2.47 13.11
CA VAL A 12 12.87 -2.56 14.29
C VAL A 12 12.82 -4.00 14.80
N TYR A 13 12.69 -4.16 16.13
CA TYR A 13 12.38 -5.42 16.78
C TYR A 13 10.91 -5.46 17.15
N LEU A 14 10.20 -6.47 16.63
CA LEU A 14 8.78 -6.70 16.85
C LEU A 14 8.59 -7.96 17.69
N SER A 15 8.00 -7.80 18.88
CA SER A 15 7.71 -8.89 19.80
C SER A 15 6.29 -8.78 20.34
N LEU A 16 5.78 -9.86 20.92
CA LEU A 16 4.43 -9.92 21.51
C LEU A 16 4.55 -9.87 23.04
N ARG A 17 3.73 -9.03 23.68
CA ARG A 17 3.59 -8.98 25.13
C ARG A 17 2.14 -8.56 25.48
N ASN A 18 1.43 -9.38 26.28
CA ASN A 18 0.07 -9.10 26.75
C ASN A 18 -0.90 -8.72 25.59
N ALA A 19 -0.93 -9.54 24.54
CA ALA A 19 -1.74 -9.30 23.32
C ALA A 19 -1.46 -7.94 22.62
N GLN A 20 -0.29 -7.35 22.87
CA GLN A 20 0.15 -6.12 22.24
C GLN A 20 1.40 -6.36 21.40
N LEU A 21 1.46 -5.73 20.24
CA LEU A 21 2.67 -5.60 19.45
C LEU A 21 3.62 -4.64 20.16
N VAL A 22 4.78 -5.12 20.57
CA VAL A 22 5.85 -4.31 21.17
C VAL A 22 6.85 -3.96 20.09
N ILE A 23 7.10 -2.68 19.92
CA ILE A 23 7.99 -2.11 18.91
C ILE A 23 9.20 -1.52 19.64
N LYS A 24 10.39 -2.02 19.33
CA LYS A 24 11.67 -1.56 19.91
C LYS A 24 12.63 -1.15 18.82
N LEU A 25 13.30 -0.02 19.03
CA LEU A 25 14.34 0.46 18.12
C LEU A 25 15.67 -0.21 18.45
N PRO A 26 16.35 -0.86 17.47
CA PRO A 26 17.64 -1.52 17.71
C PRO A 26 18.71 -0.58 18.27
N GLU A 27 18.71 0.67 17.86
CA GLU A 27 19.67 1.69 18.35
C GLU A 27 19.53 1.95 19.85
N VAL A 28 18.32 1.92 20.37
CA VAL A 28 18.05 2.06 21.80
C VAL A 28 18.39 0.79 22.57
N VAL A 29 18.02 -0.37 22.00
CA VAL A 29 18.26 -1.68 22.64
C VAL A 29 19.76 -1.99 22.77
N LYS A 30 20.54 -1.70 21.71
CA LYS A 30 21.98 -1.98 21.64
C LYS A 30 22.86 -0.94 22.33
N ASN A 31 22.29 0.14 22.79
CA ASN A 31 23.08 1.19 23.44
C ASN A 31 23.26 0.91 24.93
N ASP A 32 24.43 0.41 25.30
CA ASP A 32 24.77 0.04 26.69
C ASP A 32 24.92 1.26 27.61
N THR A 33 25.03 2.49 27.06
CA THR A 33 25.12 3.70 27.86
C THR A 33 23.79 4.23 28.36
N LEU A 34 22.67 3.71 27.81
CA LEU A 34 21.32 4.15 28.18
C LEU A 34 20.80 3.36 29.39
N PRO A 35 20.22 4.03 30.40
CA PRO A 35 19.60 3.37 31.54
C PRO A 35 18.45 2.45 31.10
N ASP A 36 18.24 1.33 31.80
CA ASP A 36 17.18 0.37 31.50
C ASP A 36 15.76 0.99 31.57
N GLY A 37 15.57 1.93 32.49
CA GLY A 37 14.31 2.69 32.58
C GLY A 37 14.00 3.49 31.32
N PHE A 38 15.02 4.10 30.69
CA PHE A 38 14.84 4.82 29.42
C PHE A 38 14.55 3.85 28.27
N LYS A 39 15.25 2.69 28.23
CA LYS A 39 14.99 1.65 27.22
C LYS A 39 13.55 1.14 27.30
N GLN A 40 13.00 0.97 28.49
CA GLN A 40 11.59 0.57 28.69
C GLN A 40 10.60 1.65 28.28
N GLN A 41 10.87 2.93 28.58
CA GLN A 41 10.01 4.04 28.19
C GLN A 41 10.02 4.30 26.68
N SER A 42 11.06 3.90 25.97
CA SER A 42 11.16 4.03 24.50
C SER A 42 10.41 2.92 23.75
N GLU A 43 9.87 1.92 24.45
CA GLU A 43 9.04 0.88 23.83
C GLU A 43 7.68 1.45 23.45
N VAL A 44 7.26 1.25 22.19
CA VAL A 44 5.93 1.58 21.73
C VAL A 44 5.10 0.32 21.66
N THR A 45 3.90 0.33 22.25
CA THR A 45 2.97 -0.80 22.18
C THR A 45 1.73 -0.45 21.37
N LYS A 46 1.20 -1.43 20.65
CA LYS A 46 -0.04 -1.33 19.90
C LYS A 46 -0.91 -2.58 20.11
N PRO A 47 -2.19 -2.43 20.46
CA PRO A 47 -3.10 -3.58 20.54
C PRO A 47 -3.16 -4.30 19.17
N ILE A 48 -3.02 -5.63 19.20
CA ILE A 48 -3.07 -6.45 17.97
C ILE A 48 -4.44 -6.34 17.29
N GLU A 49 -5.52 -6.25 18.06
CA GLU A 49 -6.89 -6.15 17.56
C GLU A 49 -7.16 -4.91 16.71
N ASP A 50 -6.41 -3.83 16.93
CA ASP A 50 -6.52 -2.59 16.17
C ASP A 50 -5.84 -2.66 14.79
N LEU A 51 -5.05 -3.70 14.54
CA LEU A 51 -4.21 -3.80 13.34
C LEU A 51 -4.92 -4.57 12.22
N GLY A 52 -4.89 -4.02 11.03
CA GLY A 52 -5.46 -4.63 9.82
C GLY A 52 -4.41 -5.02 8.79
N VAL A 53 -3.35 -4.23 8.68
CA VAL A 53 -2.23 -4.49 7.78
C VAL A 53 -0.93 -4.10 8.45
N VAL A 54 0.09 -4.94 8.32
CA VAL A 54 1.47 -4.64 8.72
C VAL A 54 2.37 -4.77 7.50
N VAL A 55 3.10 -3.70 7.17
CA VAL A 55 4.04 -3.67 6.05
C VAL A 55 5.47 -3.68 6.60
N LEU A 56 6.25 -4.66 6.19
CA LEU A 56 7.65 -4.88 6.58
C LEU A 56 8.55 -4.49 5.40
N ASP A 57 9.04 -3.25 5.40
CA ASP A 57 9.82 -2.66 4.30
C ASP A 57 11.25 -2.31 4.74
N ASN A 58 11.89 -3.22 5.50
CA ASN A 58 13.30 -3.10 5.83
C ASN A 58 13.92 -4.48 6.09
N LYS A 59 15.12 -4.71 5.55
CA LYS A 59 15.85 -6.00 5.68
C LYS A 59 16.31 -6.32 7.11
N GLN A 60 16.38 -5.31 7.99
CA GLN A 60 16.84 -5.46 9.39
C GLN A 60 15.68 -5.51 10.39
N ILE A 61 14.46 -5.80 9.92
CA ILE A 61 13.34 -6.06 10.81
C ILE A 61 13.49 -7.46 11.39
N THR A 62 13.40 -7.56 12.72
CA THR A 62 13.29 -8.84 13.42
C THR A 62 11.89 -8.96 13.99
N ILE A 63 11.19 -10.03 13.64
CA ILE A 63 9.84 -10.32 14.11
C ILE A 63 9.78 -11.73 14.68
N THR A 64 9.12 -11.90 15.82
CA THR A 64 8.95 -13.23 16.43
C THR A 64 7.78 -13.97 15.80
N SER A 65 7.85 -15.30 15.76
CA SER A 65 6.75 -16.16 15.27
C SER A 65 5.45 -15.91 16.03
N GLY A 66 5.51 -15.66 17.35
CA GLY A 66 4.31 -15.34 18.13
C GLY A 66 3.61 -14.02 17.71
N VAL A 67 4.37 -13.04 17.18
CA VAL A 67 3.75 -11.83 16.58
C VAL A 67 3.03 -12.18 15.28
N LEU A 68 3.66 -13.00 14.42
CA LEU A 68 3.03 -13.43 13.16
C LEU A 68 1.73 -14.19 13.44
N GLU A 69 1.75 -15.13 14.37
CA GLU A 69 0.58 -15.88 14.83
C GLU A 69 -0.52 -14.94 15.31
N ALA A 70 -0.23 -14.06 16.28
CA ALA A 70 -1.22 -13.16 16.87
C ALA A 70 -1.82 -12.18 15.85
N LEU A 71 -1.02 -11.66 14.89
CA LEU A 71 -1.50 -10.81 13.82
C LEU A 71 -2.47 -11.56 12.90
N LEU A 72 -2.10 -12.76 12.47
CA LEU A 72 -2.93 -13.58 11.57
C LEU A 72 -4.23 -14.03 12.24
N GLU A 73 -4.19 -14.46 13.51
CA GLU A 73 -5.39 -14.81 14.29
C GLU A 73 -6.37 -13.63 14.41
N ASN A 74 -5.86 -12.40 14.45
CA ASN A 74 -6.67 -11.18 14.49
C ASN A 74 -7.03 -10.63 13.10
N ASN A 75 -6.92 -11.43 12.04
CA ASN A 75 -7.22 -11.05 10.66
C ASN A 75 -6.43 -9.82 10.18
N CYS A 76 -5.15 -9.75 10.57
CA CYS A 76 -4.21 -8.76 10.09
C CYS A 76 -3.38 -9.33 8.94
N ALA A 77 -3.35 -8.66 7.80
CA ALA A 77 -2.49 -9.04 6.69
C ALA A 77 -1.05 -8.55 6.94
N ILE A 78 -0.06 -9.36 6.51
CA ILE A 78 1.36 -8.98 6.61
C ILE A 78 1.94 -8.94 5.20
N ILE A 79 2.56 -7.81 4.85
CA ILE A 79 3.19 -7.59 3.55
C ILE A 79 4.69 -7.44 3.76
N THR A 80 5.48 -8.14 2.95
CA THR A 80 6.94 -7.97 2.91
C THR A 80 7.35 -7.31 1.60
N CYS A 81 8.36 -6.43 1.67
CA CYS A 81 8.86 -5.70 0.53
C CYS A 81 10.29 -6.10 0.17
N ASP A 82 10.67 -5.86 -1.08
CA ASP A 82 12.04 -6.01 -1.59
C ASP A 82 12.92 -4.79 -1.29
N SER A 83 14.13 -4.77 -1.84
CA SER A 83 15.08 -3.67 -1.68
C SER A 83 14.68 -2.38 -2.39
N LYS A 84 13.65 -2.42 -3.23
CA LYS A 84 13.07 -1.27 -3.95
C LYS A 84 11.74 -0.82 -3.34
N SER A 85 11.42 -1.31 -2.13
CA SER A 85 10.14 -1.07 -1.44
C SER A 85 8.91 -1.58 -2.22
N MET A 86 9.11 -2.60 -3.07
CA MET A 86 8.01 -3.23 -3.80
C MET A 86 7.50 -4.45 -3.03
N PRO A 87 6.19 -4.61 -2.87
CA PRO A 87 5.61 -5.77 -2.21
C PRO A 87 5.95 -7.06 -2.96
N VAL A 88 6.57 -8.03 -2.28
CA VAL A 88 6.96 -9.34 -2.83
C VAL A 88 6.32 -10.52 -2.13
N GLY A 89 5.77 -10.31 -0.93
CA GLY A 89 5.12 -11.36 -0.16
C GLY A 89 3.90 -10.85 0.57
N LEU A 90 2.89 -11.73 0.70
CA LEU A 90 1.66 -11.47 1.43
C LEU A 90 1.32 -12.69 2.28
N MET A 91 1.21 -12.50 3.60
CA MET A 91 0.69 -13.50 4.52
C MET A 91 -0.74 -13.14 4.91
N LEU A 92 -1.65 -14.09 4.77
CA LEU A 92 -3.06 -13.98 5.13
C LEU A 92 -3.46 -15.11 6.08
N PRO A 93 -4.46 -14.88 6.95
CA PRO A 93 -5.02 -15.94 7.79
C PRO A 93 -5.57 -17.10 6.97
N LEU A 94 -5.20 -18.34 7.32
CA LEU A 94 -5.75 -19.53 6.64
C LEU A 94 -7.22 -19.77 7.00
N TYR A 95 -7.61 -19.46 8.23
CA TYR A 95 -8.94 -19.76 8.78
C TYR A 95 -9.80 -18.52 9.02
N GLY A 96 -9.28 -17.34 8.79
CA GLY A 96 -9.88 -16.08 9.21
C GLY A 96 -11.17 -15.67 8.50
N ASN A 97 -11.50 -16.30 7.37
CA ASN A 97 -12.70 -15.94 6.61
C ASN A 97 -13.24 -17.14 5.84
N THR A 98 -14.31 -17.74 6.32
CA THR A 98 -14.99 -18.87 5.66
C THR A 98 -15.52 -18.52 4.27
N THR A 99 -15.78 -17.24 3.99
CA THR A 99 -16.29 -16.74 2.70
C THR A 99 -15.18 -16.28 1.74
N GLN A 100 -13.90 -16.37 2.14
CA GLN A 100 -12.78 -15.87 1.31
C GLN A 100 -12.70 -16.60 -0.03
N ASN A 101 -12.80 -17.92 -0.02
CA ASN A 101 -12.77 -18.74 -1.23
C ASN A 101 -13.95 -18.43 -2.16
N GLU A 102 -15.12 -18.19 -1.59
CA GLU A 102 -16.32 -17.79 -2.34
C GLU A 102 -16.13 -16.42 -2.97
N ARG A 103 -15.61 -15.44 -2.23
CA ARG A 103 -15.31 -14.11 -2.76
C ARG A 103 -14.24 -14.13 -3.87
N PHE A 104 -13.21 -14.94 -3.73
CA PHE A 104 -12.23 -15.12 -4.81
C PHE A 104 -12.87 -15.72 -6.05
N ARG A 105 -13.71 -16.74 -5.90
CA ARG A 105 -14.45 -17.30 -7.05
C ARG A 105 -15.34 -16.24 -7.69
N GLN A 106 -16.12 -15.49 -6.91
CA GLN A 106 -16.96 -14.41 -7.43
C GLN A 106 -16.16 -13.35 -8.20
N GLN A 107 -14.93 -13.04 -7.77
CA GLN A 107 -14.04 -12.12 -8.49
C GLN A 107 -13.53 -12.72 -9.80
N LEU A 108 -13.12 -14.00 -9.77
CA LEU A 108 -12.61 -14.71 -10.97
C LEU A 108 -13.73 -14.95 -11.99
N ASP A 109 -14.93 -15.31 -11.51
CA ASP A 109 -16.10 -15.60 -12.33
C ASP A 109 -16.92 -14.33 -12.67
N ALA A 110 -16.40 -13.15 -12.33
CA ALA A 110 -17.07 -11.90 -12.60
C ALA A 110 -17.36 -11.75 -14.11
N SER A 111 -18.59 -11.36 -14.45
CA SER A 111 -18.96 -11.21 -15.84
C SER A 111 -18.13 -10.13 -16.54
N LEU A 112 -17.82 -10.35 -17.82
CA LEU A 112 -17.07 -9.38 -18.62
C LEU A 112 -17.68 -7.96 -18.62
N PRO A 113 -19.01 -7.77 -18.67
CA PRO A 113 -19.61 -6.47 -18.52
C PRO A 113 -19.30 -5.79 -17.18
N LEU A 114 -19.33 -6.57 -16.07
CA LEU A 114 -19.01 -6.04 -14.75
C LEU A 114 -17.53 -5.61 -14.67
N ILE A 115 -16.62 -6.43 -15.15
CA ILE A 115 -15.18 -6.14 -15.19
C ILE A 115 -14.95 -4.84 -15.99
N LYS A 116 -15.58 -4.70 -17.16
CA LYS A 116 -15.46 -3.52 -18.00
C LYS A 116 -16.03 -2.25 -17.33
N GLN A 117 -17.13 -2.36 -16.57
CA GLN A 117 -17.70 -1.24 -15.83
C GLN A 117 -16.80 -0.81 -14.67
N LEU A 118 -16.25 -1.76 -13.91
CA LEU A 118 -15.29 -1.48 -12.83
C LEU A 118 -14.02 -0.83 -13.38
N TRP A 119 -13.54 -1.32 -14.52
CA TRP A 119 -12.40 -0.72 -15.20
C TRP A 119 -12.68 0.72 -15.65
N GLN A 120 -13.83 0.99 -16.22
CA GLN A 120 -14.28 2.34 -16.58
C GLN A 120 -14.22 3.29 -15.38
N GLN A 121 -14.77 2.89 -14.23
CA GLN A 121 -14.76 3.70 -13.02
C GLN A 121 -13.33 3.94 -12.51
N THR A 122 -12.50 2.91 -12.53
CA THR A 122 -11.10 3.00 -12.11
C THR A 122 -10.32 3.98 -12.99
N VAL A 123 -10.45 3.87 -14.31
CA VAL A 123 -9.79 4.77 -15.27
C VAL A 123 -10.26 6.21 -15.08
N ARG A 124 -11.56 6.42 -14.97
CA ARG A 124 -12.15 7.73 -14.72
C ARG A 124 -11.53 8.38 -13.47
N MET A 125 -11.59 7.70 -12.33
CA MET A 125 -11.03 8.20 -11.08
C MET A 125 -9.52 8.45 -11.15
N LYS A 126 -8.79 7.59 -11.87
CA LYS A 126 -7.35 7.79 -12.10
C LYS A 126 -7.08 9.10 -12.84
N ILE A 127 -7.82 9.36 -13.92
CA ILE A 127 -7.67 10.59 -14.72
C ILE A 127 -8.04 11.83 -13.88
N GLU A 128 -9.14 11.78 -13.12
CA GLU A 128 -9.55 12.85 -12.22
C GLU A 128 -8.48 13.16 -11.16
N ASN A 129 -7.91 12.13 -10.53
CA ASN A 129 -6.84 12.28 -9.55
C ASN A 129 -5.57 12.87 -10.17
N GLN A 130 -5.17 12.41 -11.34
CA GLN A 130 -4.04 12.97 -12.08
C GLN A 130 -4.27 14.44 -12.44
N ALA A 131 -5.47 14.80 -12.87
CA ALA A 131 -5.84 16.19 -13.14
C ALA A 131 -5.75 17.05 -11.87
N ALA A 132 -6.26 16.55 -10.74
CA ALA A 132 -6.17 17.25 -9.46
C ALA A 132 -4.72 17.50 -9.02
N VAL A 133 -3.83 16.52 -9.19
CA VAL A 133 -2.40 16.66 -8.90
C VAL A 133 -1.74 17.69 -9.81
N LEU A 134 -1.97 17.65 -11.13
CA LEU A 134 -1.42 18.64 -12.07
C LEU A 134 -1.86 20.05 -11.73
N LYS A 135 -3.14 20.24 -11.44
CA LYS A 135 -3.67 21.54 -11.06
C LYS A 135 -3.03 22.08 -9.78
N LYS A 136 -2.87 21.19 -8.77
CA LYS A 136 -2.33 21.58 -7.44
C LYS A 136 -0.82 21.76 -7.46
N CYS A 137 -0.06 20.88 -8.11
CA CYS A 137 1.40 20.83 -8.00
C CYS A 137 2.11 21.53 -9.16
N ALA A 138 1.54 21.51 -10.37
CA ALA A 138 2.16 22.11 -11.55
C ALA A 138 1.48 23.40 -12.02
N GLY A 139 0.28 23.73 -11.50
CA GLY A 139 -0.50 24.90 -11.94
C GLY A 139 -1.01 24.80 -13.37
N GLU A 140 -1.07 23.59 -13.93
CA GLU A 140 -1.43 23.36 -15.33
C GLU A 140 -2.94 23.37 -15.57
N GLU A 141 -3.35 23.79 -16.76
CA GLU A 141 -4.72 23.66 -17.22
C GLU A 141 -5.08 22.19 -17.47
N VAL A 142 -6.17 21.73 -16.86
CA VAL A 142 -6.57 20.31 -16.87
C VAL A 142 -7.91 20.06 -17.56
N LYS A 143 -8.43 21.06 -18.30
CA LYS A 143 -9.74 20.94 -18.98
C LYS A 143 -9.84 19.71 -19.88
N CYS A 144 -8.77 19.39 -20.63
CA CYS A 144 -8.75 18.20 -21.49
C CYS A 144 -8.87 16.92 -20.68
N MET A 145 -8.23 16.81 -19.50
CA MET A 145 -8.30 15.62 -18.64
C MET A 145 -9.69 15.46 -18.03
N THR A 146 -10.37 16.55 -17.68
CA THR A 146 -11.75 16.50 -17.20
C THR A 146 -12.69 15.96 -18.28
N ILE A 147 -12.52 16.38 -19.54
CA ILE A 147 -13.29 15.86 -20.68
C ILE A 147 -12.98 14.37 -20.87
N TRP A 148 -11.71 13.97 -20.90
CA TRP A 148 -11.33 12.56 -21.06
C TRP A 148 -11.91 11.69 -19.94
N ALA A 149 -11.87 12.15 -18.69
CA ALA A 149 -12.46 11.41 -17.57
C ALA A 149 -13.97 11.18 -17.76
N ALA A 150 -14.70 12.19 -18.27
CA ALA A 150 -16.13 12.07 -18.55
C ALA A 150 -16.43 11.13 -19.74
N ASP A 151 -15.54 11.09 -20.73
CA ASP A 151 -15.73 10.33 -21.97
C ASP A 151 -15.26 8.87 -21.88
N VAL A 152 -14.71 8.42 -20.72
CA VAL A 152 -14.28 7.03 -20.56
C VAL A 152 -15.44 6.07 -20.76
N LYS A 153 -15.35 5.24 -21.79
CA LYS A 153 -16.33 4.19 -22.09
C LYS A 153 -16.04 2.90 -21.32
N SER A 154 -17.03 2.00 -21.32
CA SER A 154 -16.91 0.67 -20.70
C SER A 154 -15.68 -0.08 -21.24
N GLY A 155 -14.76 -0.45 -20.34
CA GLY A 155 -13.51 -1.12 -20.70
C GLY A 155 -12.44 -0.21 -21.30
N ASP A 156 -12.65 1.13 -21.31
CA ASP A 156 -11.74 2.13 -21.87
C ASP A 156 -11.35 1.83 -23.33
N SER A 157 -12.34 1.56 -24.17
CA SER A 157 -12.12 1.19 -25.58
C SER A 157 -11.31 2.22 -26.38
N ASP A 158 -11.37 3.48 -25.99
CA ASP A 158 -10.68 4.58 -26.66
C ASP A 158 -9.29 4.87 -26.07
N ASN A 159 -8.85 4.02 -25.10
CA ASN A 159 -7.55 4.10 -24.42
C ASN A 159 -7.25 5.49 -23.84
N LEU A 160 -8.25 6.09 -23.19
CA LEU A 160 -8.13 7.41 -22.58
C LEU A 160 -7.20 7.40 -21.36
N GLU A 161 -7.03 6.23 -20.71
CA GLU A 161 -6.05 6.02 -19.65
C GLU A 161 -4.62 6.33 -20.14
N ALA A 162 -4.20 5.72 -21.24
CA ALA A 162 -2.86 5.93 -21.78
C ALA A 162 -2.65 7.37 -22.25
N ARG A 163 -3.70 7.98 -22.88
CA ARG A 163 -3.68 9.38 -23.31
C ARG A 163 -3.51 10.33 -22.13
N ALA A 164 -4.27 10.12 -21.08
CA ALA A 164 -4.20 10.93 -19.85
C ALA A 164 -2.86 10.73 -19.12
N ALA A 165 -2.35 9.50 -19.05
CA ALA A 165 -1.04 9.21 -18.47
C ALA A 165 0.09 9.92 -19.22
N ALA A 166 0.09 9.90 -20.55
CA ALA A 166 1.09 10.61 -21.36
C ALA A 166 1.05 12.13 -21.11
N TYR A 167 -0.15 12.72 -21.07
CA TYR A 167 -0.32 14.13 -20.74
C TYR A 167 0.15 14.46 -19.33
N TYR A 168 -0.23 13.63 -18.34
CA TYR A 168 0.14 13.79 -16.94
C TYR A 168 1.67 13.82 -16.77
N TRP A 169 2.37 12.81 -17.27
CA TRP A 169 3.82 12.72 -17.10
C TRP A 169 4.57 13.83 -17.83
N LYS A 170 4.08 14.26 -18.99
CA LYS A 170 4.67 15.37 -19.75
C LYS A 170 4.61 16.70 -18.99
N ASN A 171 3.55 16.92 -18.22
CA ASN A 171 3.28 18.22 -17.59
C ASN A 171 3.58 18.24 -16.08
N LEU A 172 3.76 17.08 -15.44
CA LEU A 172 4.05 17.00 -14.00
C LEU A 172 5.43 17.55 -13.65
N PHE A 173 6.44 17.16 -14.44
CA PHE A 173 7.82 17.60 -14.26
C PHE A 173 8.19 18.56 -15.39
N LYS A 174 8.56 19.80 -15.02
CA LYS A 174 9.04 20.82 -15.99
C LYS A 174 10.49 20.57 -16.39
N ILE A 175 10.86 19.31 -16.65
CA ILE A 175 12.19 18.88 -17.04
C ILE A 175 12.20 18.66 -18.55
N LYS A 176 13.03 19.41 -19.27
CA LYS A 176 13.15 19.27 -20.72
C LYS A 176 13.66 17.86 -21.08
N GLY A 177 12.88 17.13 -21.92
CA GLY A 177 13.25 15.77 -22.34
C GLY A 177 12.88 14.68 -21.33
N PHE A 178 12.08 14.96 -20.29
CA PHE A 178 11.58 13.92 -19.38
C PHE A 178 10.69 12.94 -20.15
N THR A 179 11.12 11.68 -20.15
CA THR A 179 10.32 10.53 -20.61
C THR A 179 10.24 9.54 -19.46
N ARG A 180 9.04 9.00 -19.19
CA ARG A 180 8.92 7.89 -18.28
C ARG A 180 9.38 6.62 -19.00
N ASP A 181 10.56 6.15 -18.64
CA ASP A 181 11.04 4.86 -19.11
C ASP A 181 10.30 3.73 -18.37
N ARG A 182 9.73 2.81 -19.13
CA ARG A 182 9.04 1.61 -18.57
C ARG A 182 9.98 0.41 -18.49
N GLU A 183 11.14 0.48 -19.16
CA GLU A 183 12.07 -0.66 -19.25
C GLU A 183 12.92 -0.87 -17.98
N GLY A 184 12.87 0.06 -17.03
CA GLY A 184 13.61 -0.03 -15.78
C GLY A 184 12.91 -0.76 -14.64
N ILE A 185 11.73 -1.37 -14.86
CA ILE A 185 11.00 -2.14 -13.84
C ILE A 185 11.08 -3.60 -14.26
N PRO A 186 11.82 -4.46 -13.47
CA PRO A 186 11.82 -5.90 -13.70
C PRO A 186 10.46 -6.50 -13.42
#